data_4359b9de77f77aa5e74401e5b2e39387
#
_entry.id   4359b9de77f77aa5e74401e5b2e39387
#
_cell.length_a   1.000
_cell.length_b   1.000
_cell.length_c   1.000
_cell.angle_alpha   90.00
_cell.angle_beta   90.00
_cell.angle_gamma   90.00
#
_symmetry.space_group_name_H-M   'P 1'
#
loop_
_entity.id
_entity.type
_entity.pdbx_description
1 polymer ?
#
loop_
_entity_poly.entity_id
_entity_poly.type
_entity_poly.pdbx_seq_one_letter_code
_entity_poly.pdbx_strand_id
1 'polypeptide(L)'
;MPISGEQPDLNALPPESSPVNRRLATQHVREARDRLTSSGKTKPAFEYELLRQYAQNRISASFVILLLVATVGFMSSVWSGALAAGTWTVAVLVTHAVIVRKCRQFLEKPANEISIRAWRVRFITLDLFYGLAWMFILIHPVGIDDNSSTFMLFVMLLVVAVSSMLASSLPMAVFAATFPVTTAIALDFVLQGRLRDYILSVMALTAQGYFAALTYQLYSSTLATLQARAEKDALIGELEQAKAISDEARRRAEAANIAKSRFLAQMSHELRTPLNAILGFSEVMKAEVFGAHTVPAYKEYASDIHSSGVHLLGLINEILDLSRIEAGRYELNEESVSLVAVVEDCHHLLKLRATSRNITIHEMFEAELPPLWADERAIRQICLNLLSNAIKFTPQGGEIWLKIGWTASGGQYISVKDTGAGIPEEEIPVVLASFGQGSNSIKSAEQGAGLGLPIAKSLVDLHGGGFTLTSKLRIGTEVIVTFPPERVVAATPPLSERAPSISSAAEPDISSPEKKQVGRRPLFRAGS
;
A
#
# COMPACT_ATOMS: atom_id res chain seq x y z
N MET A 1 -20.27 52.79 -18.21
CA MET A 1 -19.32 51.71 -18.48
C MET A 1 -19.62 50.60 -17.51
N PRO A 2 -20.16 49.45 -17.92
CA PRO A 2 -20.40 48.31 -17.08
C PRO A 2 -19.16 47.39 -17.06
N ILE A 3 -18.68 47.06 -15.90
CA ILE A 3 -17.63 46.09 -15.68
C ILE A 3 -18.32 44.70 -15.66
N SER A 4 -18.13 43.93 -16.71
CA SER A 4 -18.55 42.53 -16.79
C SER A 4 -17.57 41.70 -15.96
N GLY A 5 -18.03 41.30 -14.77
CA GLY A 5 -17.38 40.28 -13.95
C GLY A 5 -17.77 38.90 -14.47
N GLU A 6 -16.86 38.24 -15.18
CA GLU A 6 -16.97 36.81 -15.45
C GLU A 6 -16.92 36.05 -14.11
N GLN A 7 -18.04 35.44 -13.74
CA GLN A 7 -18.07 34.42 -12.68
C GLN A 7 -17.33 33.19 -13.19
N PRO A 8 -16.39 32.62 -12.42
CA PRO A 8 -15.80 31.34 -12.78
C PRO A 8 -16.87 30.25 -12.68
N ASP A 9 -17.00 29.51 -13.76
CA ASP A 9 -17.92 28.38 -13.92
C ASP A 9 -17.54 27.27 -12.91
N LEU A 10 -18.27 27.20 -11.79
CA LEU A 10 -18.07 26.24 -10.68
C LEU A 10 -18.50 24.80 -11.04
N ASN A 11 -18.96 24.56 -12.27
CA ASN A 11 -19.40 23.25 -12.75
C ASN A 11 -18.40 22.56 -13.69
N ALA A 12 -17.23 23.12 -13.92
CA ALA A 12 -16.17 22.41 -14.62
C ALA A 12 -15.52 21.39 -13.67
N LEU A 13 -16.16 20.24 -13.49
CA LEU A 13 -15.48 19.03 -13.04
C LEU A 13 -14.29 18.79 -13.97
N PRO A 14 -13.06 18.53 -13.43
CA PRO A 14 -11.95 18.15 -14.28
C PRO A 14 -12.37 16.93 -15.09
N PRO A 15 -12.07 16.85 -16.39
CA PRO A 15 -12.51 15.75 -17.21
C PRO A 15 -12.02 14.46 -16.55
N GLU A 16 -12.96 13.62 -16.08
CA GLU A 16 -12.69 12.22 -15.81
C GLU A 16 -11.84 11.74 -16.97
N SER A 17 -10.66 11.18 -16.67
CA SER A 17 -9.77 10.64 -17.69
C SER A 17 -10.60 9.71 -18.57
N SER A 18 -10.98 10.20 -19.73
CA SER A 18 -11.91 9.51 -20.62
C SER A 18 -11.35 8.12 -20.86
N PRO A 19 -12.18 7.10 -21.06
CA PRO A 19 -11.73 5.74 -21.36
C PRO A 19 -10.76 5.69 -22.56
N VAL A 20 -10.75 6.73 -23.39
CA VAL A 20 -9.79 6.98 -24.47
C VAL A 20 -8.39 7.28 -23.92
N ASN A 21 -8.25 8.13 -22.89
CA ASN A 21 -6.94 8.44 -22.29
C ASN A 21 -6.35 7.24 -21.52
N ARG A 22 -7.18 6.42 -20.88
CA ARG A 22 -6.73 5.13 -20.29
C ARG A 22 -6.29 4.13 -21.35
N ARG A 23 -6.98 4.06 -22.50
CA ARG A 23 -6.58 3.21 -23.62
C ARG A 23 -5.29 3.69 -24.28
N LEU A 24 -5.11 4.98 -24.46
CA LEU A 24 -3.87 5.57 -24.98
C LEU A 24 -2.69 5.34 -24.03
N ALA A 25 -2.86 5.53 -22.73
CA ALA A 25 -1.82 5.23 -21.75
C ALA A 25 -1.44 3.74 -21.73
N THR A 26 -2.43 2.83 -21.75
CA THR A 26 -2.18 1.38 -21.86
C THR A 26 -1.59 0.99 -23.21
N GLN A 27 -1.89 1.67 -24.28
CA GLN A 27 -1.32 1.45 -25.60
C GLN A 27 0.13 1.91 -25.67
N HIS A 28 0.48 3.08 -25.10
CA HIS A 28 1.86 3.54 -24.98
C HIS A 28 2.72 2.62 -24.10
N VAL A 29 2.15 2.10 -22.99
CA VAL A 29 2.83 1.10 -22.15
C VAL A 29 3.05 -0.21 -22.90
N ARG A 30 2.06 -0.68 -23.66
CA ARG A 30 2.20 -1.86 -24.53
C ARG A 30 3.23 -1.64 -25.63
N GLU A 31 3.18 -0.50 -26.33
CA GLU A 31 4.16 -0.16 -27.37
C GLU A 31 5.58 0.00 -26.79
N ALA A 32 5.72 0.59 -25.61
CA ALA A 32 6.99 0.64 -24.90
C ALA A 32 7.48 -0.77 -24.51
N ARG A 33 6.59 -1.64 -24.03
CA ARG A 33 6.89 -3.04 -23.72
C ARG A 33 7.24 -3.83 -24.97
N ASP A 34 6.51 -3.66 -26.07
CA ASP A 34 6.77 -4.33 -27.35
C ASP A 34 8.07 -3.83 -27.99
N ARG A 35 8.42 -2.55 -27.83
CA ARG A 35 9.76 -2.02 -28.19
C ARG A 35 10.87 -2.58 -27.30
N LEU A 36 10.55 -2.96 -26.07
CA LEU A 36 11.48 -3.62 -25.16
C LEU A 36 11.65 -5.12 -25.46
N THR A 37 10.62 -5.79 -25.97
CA THR A 37 10.60 -7.25 -26.18
C THR A 37 10.80 -7.68 -27.65
N SER A 38 10.61 -6.78 -28.61
CA SER A 38 10.65 -7.11 -30.03
C SER A 38 11.90 -6.59 -30.74
N SER A 39 13.09 -7.05 -30.42
CA SER A 39 14.14 -7.12 -31.44
C SER A 39 15.27 -8.02 -31.00
N GLY A 40 15.61 -9.02 -31.80
CA GLY A 40 16.79 -9.86 -31.66
C GLY A 40 18.13 -9.12 -31.81
N LYS A 41 18.14 -7.79 -31.59
CA LYS A 41 19.34 -6.95 -31.48
C LYS A 41 19.36 -6.34 -30.07
N THR A 42 20.40 -6.67 -29.33
CA THR A 42 20.69 -6.04 -28.02
C THR A 42 20.68 -4.52 -28.12
N LYS A 43 19.99 -3.85 -27.18
CA LYS A 43 19.96 -2.38 -27.13
C LYS A 43 21.40 -1.82 -27.03
N PRO A 44 21.72 -0.71 -27.69
CA PRO A 44 23.08 -0.12 -27.61
C PRO A 44 23.58 0.14 -26.19
N ALA A 45 22.68 0.44 -25.25
CA ALA A 45 23.03 0.62 -23.83
C ALA A 45 23.54 -0.68 -23.18
N PHE A 46 22.93 -1.83 -23.49
CA PHE A 46 23.37 -3.12 -22.98
C PHE A 46 24.68 -3.57 -23.62
N GLU A 47 24.89 -3.30 -24.93
CA GLU A 47 26.16 -3.57 -25.60
C GLU A 47 27.30 -2.77 -24.96
N TYR A 48 27.07 -1.49 -24.59
CA TYR A 48 28.05 -0.68 -23.87
C TYR A 48 28.39 -1.28 -22.50
N GLU A 49 27.37 -1.68 -21.72
CA GLU A 49 27.59 -2.24 -20.38
C GLU A 49 28.32 -3.60 -20.43
N LEU A 50 28.03 -4.43 -21.42
CA LEU A 50 28.77 -5.68 -21.67
C LEU A 50 30.24 -5.42 -21.99
N LEU A 51 30.56 -4.42 -22.82
CA LEU A 51 31.94 -4.02 -23.11
C LEU A 51 32.64 -3.43 -21.89
N ARG A 52 31.91 -2.67 -21.08
CA ARG A 52 32.38 -2.11 -19.82
C ARG A 52 32.74 -3.21 -18.83
N GLN A 53 31.86 -4.19 -18.67
CA GLN A 53 32.10 -5.36 -17.82
C GLN A 53 33.31 -6.19 -18.30
N TYR A 54 33.43 -6.39 -19.63
CA TYR A 54 34.62 -7.02 -20.21
C TYR A 54 35.91 -6.28 -19.80
N ALA A 55 35.93 -4.95 -19.98
CA ALA A 55 37.12 -4.15 -19.65
C ALA A 55 37.45 -4.17 -18.15
N GLN A 56 36.42 -4.10 -17.29
CA GLN A 56 36.60 -4.20 -15.84
C GLN A 56 37.14 -5.56 -15.41
N ASN A 57 36.56 -6.65 -15.92
CA ASN A 57 37.02 -8.02 -15.62
C ASN A 57 38.48 -8.23 -16.02
N ARG A 58 38.88 -7.74 -17.21
CA ARG A 58 40.28 -7.86 -17.68
C ARG A 58 41.26 -7.09 -16.80
N ILE A 59 40.90 -5.90 -16.33
CA ILE A 59 41.76 -5.11 -15.43
C ILE A 59 41.83 -5.76 -14.05
N SER A 60 40.68 -6.18 -13.48
CA SER A 60 40.63 -6.79 -12.14
C SER A 60 41.43 -8.09 -12.05
N ALA A 61 41.39 -8.89 -13.12
CA ALA A 61 42.13 -10.17 -13.18
C ALA A 61 43.59 -10.03 -13.60
N SER A 62 44.10 -8.83 -13.89
CA SER A 62 45.41 -8.63 -14.47
C SER A 62 46.54 -9.26 -13.62
N PHE A 63 46.45 -9.14 -12.28
CA PHE A 63 47.46 -9.73 -11.38
C PHE A 63 47.46 -11.26 -11.46
N VAL A 64 46.30 -11.90 -11.52
CA VAL A 64 46.15 -13.37 -11.64
C VAL A 64 46.75 -13.86 -12.97
N ILE A 65 46.49 -13.13 -14.06
CA ILE A 65 47.04 -13.46 -15.37
C ILE A 65 48.56 -13.35 -15.38
N LEU A 66 49.13 -12.30 -14.77
CA LEU A 66 50.60 -12.14 -14.66
C LEU A 66 51.24 -13.32 -13.91
N LEU A 67 50.61 -13.73 -12.79
CA LEU A 67 51.10 -14.87 -12.01
C LEU A 67 51.01 -16.17 -12.84
N LEU A 68 49.87 -16.39 -13.55
CA LEU A 68 49.70 -17.54 -14.42
C LEU A 68 50.76 -17.62 -15.51
N VAL A 69 51.01 -16.51 -16.23
CA VAL A 69 51.98 -16.45 -17.31
C VAL A 69 53.39 -16.70 -16.78
N ALA A 70 53.76 -16.15 -15.62
CA ALA A 70 55.03 -16.39 -14.97
C ALA A 70 55.20 -17.87 -14.57
N THR A 71 54.16 -18.48 -13.99
CA THR A 71 54.18 -19.89 -13.60
C THR A 71 54.35 -20.82 -14.82
N VAL A 72 53.55 -20.60 -15.87
CA VAL A 72 53.63 -21.39 -17.11
C VAL A 72 54.97 -21.17 -17.80
N GLY A 73 55.50 -19.94 -17.84
CA GLY A 73 56.80 -19.62 -18.40
C GLY A 73 57.95 -20.31 -17.66
N PHE A 74 57.90 -20.33 -16.34
CA PHE A 74 58.90 -21.03 -15.52
C PHE A 74 58.82 -22.56 -15.76
N MET A 75 57.65 -23.13 -15.73
CA MET A 75 57.46 -24.57 -15.97
C MET A 75 57.86 -24.96 -17.39
N SER A 76 57.52 -24.16 -18.41
CA SER A 76 57.91 -24.43 -19.80
C SER A 76 59.41 -24.36 -20.05
N SER A 77 60.16 -23.60 -19.24
CA SER A 77 61.61 -23.51 -19.37
C SER A 77 62.34 -24.84 -19.14
N VAL A 78 61.71 -25.78 -18.43
CA VAL A 78 62.25 -27.13 -18.18
C VAL A 78 62.26 -27.96 -19.47
N TRP A 79 61.32 -27.77 -20.38
CA TRP A 79 61.21 -28.57 -21.63
C TRP A 79 61.66 -27.83 -22.88
N SER A 80 61.37 -26.51 -22.98
CA SER A 80 61.70 -25.72 -24.19
C SER A 80 63.03 -24.92 -24.09
N GLY A 81 63.64 -24.94 -22.93
CA GLY A 81 64.85 -24.11 -22.65
C GLY A 81 64.50 -22.67 -22.26
N ALA A 82 65.37 -22.05 -21.48
CA ALA A 82 65.15 -20.75 -20.85
C ALA A 82 64.96 -19.60 -21.86
N LEU A 83 65.61 -19.61 -23.01
CA LEU A 83 65.47 -18.57 -24.03
C LEU A 83 64.09 -18.59 -24.70
N ALA A 84 63.66 -19.77 -25.08
CA ALA A 84 62.38 -19.97 -25.74
C ALA A 84 61.17 -19.65 -24.79
N ALA A 85 61.24 -20.19 -23.57
CA ALA A 85 60.26 -19.89 -22.55
C ALA A 85 60.21 -18.38 -22.19
N GLY A 86 61.40 -17.74 -22.13
CA GLY A 86 61.50 -16.30 -21.87
C GLY A 86 60.90 -15.44 -22.99
N THR A 87 61.21 -15.74 -24.26
CA THR A 87 60.63 -15.00 -25.41
C THR A 87 59.13 -15.15 -25.49
N TRP A 88 58.59 -16.36 -25.27
CA TRP A 88 57.16 -16.60 -25.18
C TRP A 88 56.50 -15.81 -24.02
N THR A 89 57.08 -15.87 -22.82
CA THR A 89 56.58 -15.14 -21.64
C THR A 89 56.47 -13.65 -21.93
N VAL A 90 57.54 -13.06 -22.52
CA VAL A 90 57.52 -11.63 -22.90
C VAL A 90 56.44 -11.34 -23.94
N ALA A 91 56.26 -12.16 -24.96
CA ALA A 91 55.24 -11.96 -25.97
C ALA A 91 53.82 -11.95 -25.37
N VAL A 92 53.51 -12.90 -24.47
CA VAL A 92 52.22 -12.96 -23.78
C VAL A 92 52.01 -11.77 -22.83
N LEU A 93 53.05 -11.37 -22.08
CA LEU A 93 52.97 -10.20 -21.17
C LEU A 93 52.78 -8.88 -21.94
N VAL A 94 53.45 -8.71 -23.08
CA VAL A 94 53.29 -7.51 -23.93
C VAL A 94 51.86 -7.43 -24.48
N THR A 95 51.35 -8.53 -25.04
CA THR A 95 49.94 -8.55 -25.54
C THR A 95 48.93 -8.30 -24.43
N HIS A 96 49.15 -8.88 -23.23
CA HIS A 96 48.29 -8.63 -22.06
C HIS A 96 48.35 -7.16 -21.63
N ALA A 97 49.55 -6.56 -21.55
CA ALA A 97 49.72 -5.16 -21.19
C ALA A 97 48.98 -4.20 -22.16
N VAL A 98 49.03 -4.51 -23.47
CA VAL A 98 48.30 -3.74 -24.49
C VAL A 98 46.77 -3.85 -24.28
N ILE A 99 46.26 -5.07 -24.00
CA ILE A 99 44.82 -5.25 -23.70
C ILE A 99 44.43 -4.42 -22.50
N VAL A 100 45.15 -4.52 -21.37
CA VAL A 100 44.85 -3.77 -20.14
C VAL A 100 44.88 -2.26 -20.38
N ARG A 101 45.89 -1.77 -21.11
CA ARG A 101 45.96 -0.35 -21.50
C ARG A 101 44.74 0.09 -22.31
N LYS A 102 44.31 -0.71 -23.27
CA LYS A 102 43.12 -0.42 -24.08
C LYS A 102 41.84 -0.50 -23.25
N CYS A 103 41.72 -1.43 -22.33
CA CYS A 103 40.61 -1.50 -21.39
C CYS A 103 40.52 -0.23 -20.50
N ARG A 104 41.66 0.26 -19.96
CA ARG A 104 41.69 1.53 -19.21
C ARG A 104 41.26 2.71 -20.07
N GLN A 105 41.83 2.83 -21.29
CA GLN A 105 41.45 3.88 -22.24
C GLN A 105 39.94 3.88 -22.60
N PHE A 106 39.31 2.70 -22.63
CA PHE A 106 37.86 2.57 -22.85
C PHE A 106 37.06 3.08 -21.65
N LEU A 107 37.46 2.74 -20.41
CA LEU A 107 36.78 3.14 -19.20
C LEU A 107 36.92 4.63 -18.87
N GLU A 108 38.00 5.27 -19.31
CA GLU A 108 38.29 6.71 -19.12
C GLU A 108 37.49 7.59 -20.09
N LYS A 109 36.99 7.04 -21.21
CA LYS A 109 36.22 7.81 -22.19
C LYS A 109 34.76 7.94 -21.79
N PRO A 110 34.14 9.14 -21.99
CA PRO A 110 32.72 9.31 -21.77
C PRO A 110 31.90 8.47 -22.76
N ALA A 111 30.78 7.92 -22.31
CA ALA A 111 29.97 6.96 -23.07
C ALA A 111 29.47 7.52 -24.43
N ASN A 112 29.23 8.82 -24.52
CA ASN A 112 28.77 9.51 -25.73
C ASN A 112 29.82 9.57 -26.86
N GLU A 113 31.11 9.42 -26.54
CA GLU A 113 32.22 9.43 -27.53
C GLU A 113 32.60 8.02 -27.98
N ILE A 114 31.98 6.99 -27.41
CA ILE A 114 32.36 5.60 -27.64
C ILE A 114 31.57 5.01 -28.81
N SER A 115 32.28 4.66 -29.89
CA SER A 115 31.73 3.79 -30.95
C SER A 115 31.75 2.35 -30.51
N ILE A 116 30.62 1.80 -30.06
CA ILE A 116 30.47 0.43 -29.54
C ILE A 116 31.02 -0.60 -30.54
N ARG A 117 30.63 -0.47 -31.82
CA ARG A 117 31.10 -1.39 -32.89
C ARG A 117 32.63 -1.39 -33.05
N ALA A 118 33.25 -0.20 -33.03
CA ALA A 118 34.70 -0.08 -33.19
C ALA A 118 35.44 -0.69 -32.01
N TRP A 119 34.97 -0.46 -30.78
CA TRP A 119 35.60 -1.00 -29.59
C TRP A 119 35.41 -2.51 -29.44
N ARG A 120 34.23 -3.04 -29.84
CA ARG A 120 33.98 -4.48 -29.91
C ARG A 120 34.99 -5.17 -30.84
N VAL A 121 35.17 -4.65 -32.06
CA VAL A 121 36.14 -5.21 -33.01
C VAL A 121 37.55 -5.11 -32.45
N ARG A 122 37.94 -3.97 -31.85
CA ARG A 122 39.29 -3.83 -31.24
C ARG A 122 39.57 -4.86 -30.15
N PHE A 123 38.63 -5.09 -29.24
CA PHE A 123 38.79 -6.09 -28.19
C PHE A 123 38.88 -7.52 -28.76
N ILE A 124 38.05 -7.88 -29.72
CA ILE A 124 38.11 -9.18 -30.39
C ILE A 124 39.48 -9.37 -31.09
N THR A 125 39.97 -8.35 -31.78
CA THR A 125 41.26 -8.39 -32.47
C THR A 125 42.40 -8.51 -31.46
N LEU A 126 42.38 -7.80 -30.35
CA LEU A 126 43.40 -7.90 -29.30
C LEU A 126 43.42 -9.28 -28.64
N ASP A 127 42.23 -9.87 -28.40
CA ASP A 127 42.14 -11.21 -27.85
C ASP A 127 42.59 -12.28 -28.86
N LEU A 128 42.41 -12.05 -30.16
CA LEU A 128 43.00 -12.92 -31.19
C LEU A 128 44.55 -12.90 -31.11
N PHE A 129 45.16 -11.71 -31.02
CA PHE A 129 46.63 -11.61 -30.86
C PHE A 129 47.11 -12.22 -29.56
N TYR A 130 46.32 -12.12 -28.50
CA TYR A 130 46.61 -12.78 -27.22
C TYR A 130 46.57 -14.31 -27.36
N GLY A 131 45.59 -14.87 -28.05
CA GLY A 131 45.51 -16.31 -28.37
C GLY A 131 46.68 -16.78 -29.23
N LEU A 132 47.07 -16.00 -30.25
CA LEU A 132 48.23 -16.29 -31.07
C LEU A 132 49.53 -16.26 -30.26
N ALA A 133 49.69 -15.33 -29.30
CA ALA A 133 50.84 -15.29 -28.40
C ALA A 133 50.91 -16.54 -27.51
N TRP A 134 49.79 -17.05 -27.01
CA TRP A 134 49.73 -18.32 -26.29
C TRP A 134 50.09 -19.51 -27.18
N MET A 135 49.62 -19.52 -28.46
CA MET A 135 49.96 -20.56 -29.42
C MET A 135 51.44 -20.66 -29.70
N PHE A 136 52.20 -19.55 -29.58
CA PHE A 136 53.66 -19.50 -29.86
C PHE A 136 54.48 -20.47 -28.97
N ILE A 137 53.98 -20.90 -27.81
CA ILE A 137 54.61 -21.90 -26.95
C ILE A 137 54.82 -23.26 -27.69
N LEU A 138 53.98 -23.55 -28.70
CA LEU A 138 54.01 -24.81 -29.46
C LEU A 138 55.03 -24.82 -30.60
N ILE A 139 55.56 -23.64 -31.01
CA ILE A 139 56.48 -23.53 -32.15
C ILE A 139 57.89 -24.00 -31.78
N HIS A 140 58.19 -24.06 -30.48
CA HIS A 140 59.49 -24.51 -30.02
C HIS A 140 59.45 -26.02 -29.81
N PRO A 141 60.44 -26.76 -30.36
CA PRO A 141 60.53 -28.21 -30.24
C PRO A 141 60.70 -28.56 -28.73
N VAL A 142 59.60 -28.90 -28.12
CA VAL A 142 59.56 -29.58 -26.84
C VAL A 142 59.93 -31.01 -27.11
N GLY A 143 60.92 -31.57 -26.41
CA GLY A 143 61.31 -32.96 -26.55
C GLY A 143 60.04 -33.86 -26.50
N ILE A 144 60.02 -34.93 -27.32
CA ILE A 144 58.87 -35.82 -27.50
C ILE A 144 58.68 -36.72 -26.25
N ASP A 145 58.58 -36.12 -25.08
CA ASP A 145 58.36 -36.82 -23.84
C ASP A 145 56.85 -36.84 -23.49
N ASP A 146 56.39 -37.97 -22.98
CA ASP A 146 55.02 -38.22 -22.60
C ASP A 146 54.44 -37.19 -21.63
N ASN A 147 55.27 -36.57 -20.83
CA ASN A 147 54.90 -35.56 -19.87
C ASN A 147 54.61 -34.18 -20.49
N SER A 148 55.26 -33.85 -21.63
CA SER A 148 55.08 -32.57 -22.31
C SER A 148 53.68 -32.41 -22.93
N SER A 149 53.13 -33.48 -23.56
CA SER A 149 51.79 -33.47 -24.12
C SER A 149 50.71 -33.25 -23.05
N THR A 150 50.85 -33.91 -21.90
CA THR A 150 49.93 -33.73 -20.76
C THR A 150 50.00 -32.32 -20.19
N PHE A 151 51.21 -31.74 -20.07
CA PHE A 151 51.40 -30.36 -19.63
C PHE A 151 50.75 -29.36 -20.59
N MET A 152 50.94 -29.54 -21.91
CA MET A 152 50.32 -28.67 -22.92
C MET A 152 48.78 -28.70 -22.85
N LEU A 153 48.17 -29.87 -22.70
CA LEU A 153 46.73 -29.99 -22.51
C LEU A 153 46.26 -29.25 -21.25
N PHE A 154 46.99 -29.41 -20.13
CA PHE A 154 46.67 -28.72 -18.89
C PHE A 154 46.75 -27.19 -19.03
N VAL A 155 47.81 -26.65 -19.63
CA VAL A 155 47.97 -25.21 -19.89
C VAL A 155 46.82 -24.71 -20.80
N MET A 156 46.50 -25.44 -21.87
CA MET A 156 45.39 -25.09 -22.75
C MET A 156 44.08 -25.01 -21.98
N LEU A 157 43.76 -26.05 -21.20
CA LEU A 157 42.50 -26.07 -20.41
C LEU A 157 42.42 -24.87 -19.46
N LEU A 158 43.54 -24.52 -18.81
CA LEU A 158 43.62 -23.38 -17.91
C LEU A 158 43.44 -22.05 -18.64
N VAL A 159 44.07 -21.87 -19.81
CA VAL A 159 43.90 -20.67 -20.64
C VAL A 159 42.46 -20.53 -21.13
N VAL A 160 41.86 -21.63 -21.61
CA VAL A 160 40.46 -21.64 -22.09
C VAL A 160 39.51 -21.34 -20.96
N ALA A 161 39.67 -21.95 -19.78
CA ALA A 161 38.84 -21.71 -18.61
C ALA A 161 38.90 -20.25 -18.14
N VAL A 162 40.13 -19.73 -17.94
CA VAL A 162 40.33 -18.34 -17.51
C VAL A 162 39.78 -17.35 -18.53
N SER A 163 40.04 -17.55 -19.82
CA SER A 163 39.51 -16.68 -20.88
C SER A 163 37.99 -16.70 -20.94
N SER A 164 37.38 -17.87 -20.76
CA SER A 164 35.92 -18.03 -20.75
C SER A 164 35.26 -17.28 -19.58
N MET A 165 35.86 -17.29 -18.41
CA MET A 165 35.37 -16.54 -17.24
C MET A 165 35.53 -15.03 -17.40
N LEU A 166 36.73 -14.57 -17.84
CA LEU A 166 37.06 -13.14 -17.87
C LEU A 166 36.38 -12.38 -19.00
N ALA A 167 36.20 -13.02 -20.14
CA ALA A 167 35.61 -12.39 -21.34
C ALA A 167 34.20 -12.89 -21.64
N SER A 168 33.51 -13.51 -20.69
CA SER A 168 32.16 -14.08 -20.87
C SER A 168 31.11 -13.05 -21.38
N SER A 169 31.29 -11.77 -21.03
CA SER A 169 30.44 -10.68 -21.53
C SER A 169 30.64 -10.37 -23.03
N LEU A 170 31.71 -10.91 -23.66
CA LEU A 170 32.04 -10.76 -25.08
C LEU A 170 32.42 -12.12 -25.69
N PRO A 171 31.46 -13.03 -26.00
CA PRO A 171 31.76 -14.41 -26.42
C PRO A 171 32.71 -14.52 -27.63
N MET A 172 32.61 -13.61 -28.60
CA MET A 172 33.48 -13.59 -29.77
C MET A 172 34.96 -13.30 -29.41
N ALA A 173 35.20 -12.56 -28.32
CA ALA A 173 36.58 -12.33 -27.82
C ALA A 173 37.14 -13.60 -27.18
N VAL A 174 36.32 -14.36 -26.44
CA VAL A 174 36.71 -15.69 -25.92
C VAL A 174 37.07 -16.63 -27.06
N PHE A 175 36.28 -16.71 -28.09
CA PHE A 175 36.58 -17.53 -29.28
C PHE A 175 37.88 -17.09 -29.94
N ALA A 176 38.09 -15.79 -30.12
CA ALA A 176 39.31 -15.25 -30.73
C ALA A 176 40.55 -15.60 -29.92
N ALA A 177 40.45 -15.60 -28.57
CA ALA A 177 41.57 -15.92 -27.69
C ALA A 177 41.87 -17.42 -27.61
N THR A 178 40.86 -18.30 -27.66
CA THR A 178 41.03 -19.71 -27.33
C THR A 178 41.10 -20.63 -28.54
N PHE A 179 40.40 -20.31 -29.63
CA PHE A 179 40.32 -21.16 -30.83
C PHE A 179 41.72 -21.42 -31.50
N PRO A 180 42.60 -20.41 -31.67
CA PRO A 180 43.91 -20.65 -32.26
C PRO A 180 44.77 -21.62 -31.41
N VAL A 181 44.77 -21.46 -30.09
CA VAL A 181 45.54 -22.30 -29.16
C VAL A 181 45.02 -23.74 -29.19
N THR A 182 43.69 -23.92 -29.06
CA THR A 182 43.08 -25.26 -29.05
C THR A 182 43.29 -26.01 -30.37
N THR A 183 43.11 -25.31 -31.51
CA THR A 183 43.30 -25.91 -32.82
C THR A 183 44.73 -26.33 -33.05
N ALA A 184 45.71 -25.48 -32.65
CA ALA A 184 47.12 -25.80 -32.81
C ALA A 184 47.55 -26.98 -31.94
N ILE A 185 47.11 -27.05 -30.69
CA ILE A 185 47.39 -28.17 -29.78
C ILE A 185 46.75 -29.46 -30.26
N ALA A 186 45.49 -29.42 -30.69
CA ALA A 186 44.78 -30.58 -31.22
C ALA A 186 45.45 -31.12 -32.49
N LEU A 187 45.91 -30.22 -33.37
CA LEU A 187 46.62 -30.60 -34.58
C LEU A 187 47.98 -31.22 -34.27
N ASP A 188 48.74 -30.64 -33.34
CA ASP A 188 50.03 -31.17 -32.88
C ASP A 188 49.87 -32.61 -32.35
N PHE A 189 48.87 -32.85 -31.48
CA PHE A 189 48.54 -34.20 -31.00
C PHE A 189 48.18 -35.19 -32.13
N VAL A 190 47.43 -34.77 -33.13
CA VAL A 190 47.07 -35.63 -34.29
C VAL A 190 48.34 -35.95 -35.08
N LEU A 191 49.27 -35.01 -35.29
CA LEU A 191 50.50 -35.21 -36.04
C LEU A 191 51.50 -36.15 -35.36
N GLN A 192 51.45 -36.29 -34.04
CA GLN A 192 52.26 -37.24 -33.29
C GLN A 192 51.88 -38.71 -33.50
N GLY A 193 50.62 -38.99 -33.93
CA GLY A 193 50.20 -40.28 -34.42
C GLY A 193 50.05 -41.40 -33.40
N ARG A 194 50.14 -41.16 -32.10
CA ARG A 194 50.01 -42.15 -31.02
C ARG A 194 48.53 -42.22 -30.55
N LEU A 195 48.04 -43.38 -30.17
CA LEU A 195 46.65 -43.54 -29.67
C LEU A 195 46.32 -42.61 -28.51
N ARG A 196 47.27 -42.40 -27.56
CA ARG A 196 47.13 -41.50 -26.46
C ARG A 196 46.91 -40.05 -26.94
N ASP A 197 47.68 -39.60 -27.92
CA ASP A 197 47.64 -38.22 -28.41
C ASP A 197 46.34 -37.95 -29.19
N TYR A 198 45.80 -38.91 -29.88
CA TYR A 198 44.43 -38.82 -30.43
C TYR A 198 43.38 -38.64 -29.35
N ILE A 199 43.49 -39.35 -28.21
CA ILE A 199 42.57 -39.17 -27.06
C ILE A 199 42.72 -37.77 -26.51
N LEU A 200 43.95 -37.24 -26.33
CA LEU A 200 44.19 -35.88 -25.83
C LEU A 200 43.65 -34.81 -26.81
N SER A 201 43.74 -35.04 -28.13
CA SER A 201 43.15 -34.13 -29.12
C SER A 201 41.62 -34.09 -29.01
N VAL A 202 40.95 -35.24 -28.86
CA VAL A 202 39.49 -35.29 -28.63
C VAL A 202 39.12 -34.58 -27.33
N MET A 203 39.90 -34.77 -26.25
CA MET A 203 39.65 -34.08 -24.97
C MET A 203 39.81 -32.57 -25.14
N ALA A 204 40.82 -32.09 -25.89
CA ALA A 204 41.01 -30.65 -26.13
C ALA A 204 39.83 -30.02 -26.87
N LEU A 205 39.34 -30.68 -27.94
CA LEU A 205 38.20 -30.20 -28.72
C LEU A 205 36.89 -30.23 -27.91
N THR A 206 36.69 -31.29 -27.12
CA THR A 206 35.49 -31.41 -26.25
C THR A 206 35.52 -30.32 -25.17
N ALA A 207 36.67 -30.06 -24.56
CA ALA A 207 36.81 -28.97 -23.58
C ALA A 207 36.53 -27.60 -24.21
N GLN A 208 37.02 -27.34 -25.43
CA GLN A 208 36.70 -26.09 -26.14
C GLN A 208 35.21 -25.93 -26.36
N GLY A 209 34.53 -26.99 -26.80
CA GLY A 209 33.06 -27.01 -26.99
C GLY A 209 32.32 -26.73 -25.68
N TYR A 210 32.74 -27.38 -24.58
CA TYR A 210 32.15 -27.14 -23.25
C TYR A 210 32.31 -25.68 -22.78
N PHE A 211 33.51 -25.13 -22.85
CA PHE A 211 33.79 -23.75 -22.44
C PHE A 211 33.12 -22.72 -23.35
N ALA A 212 32.92 -23.04 -24.63
CA ALA A 212 32.12 -22.20 -25.54
C ALA A 212 30.65 -22.15 -25.12
N ALA A 213 30.06 -23.30 -24.81
CA ALA A 213 28.69 -23.37 -24.29
C ALA A 213 28.54 -22.65 -22.94
N LEU A 214 29.49 -22.84 -22.02
CA LEU A 214 29.53 -22.14 -20.75
C LEU A 214 29.63 -20.62 -20.93
N THR A 215 30.50 -20.14 -21.82
CA THR A 215 30.61 -18.71 -22.14
C THR A 215 29.29 -18.14 -22.65
N TYR A 216 28.60 -18.86 -23.54
CA TYR A 216 27.32 -18.43 -24.06
C TYR A 216 26.24 -18.39 -22.95
N GLN A 217 26.22 -19.38 -22.06
CA GLN A 217 25.32 -19.40 -20.91
C GLN A 217 25.57 -18.23 -19.96
N LEU A 218 26.83 -17.94 -19.64
CA LEU A 218 27.21 -16.80 -18.81
C LEU A 218 26.82 -15.46 -19.46
N TYR A 219 27.05 -15.32 -20.77
CA TYR A 219 26.62 -14.15 -21.55
C TYR A 219 25.10 -13.95 -21.49
N SER A 220 24.32 -15.01 -21.76
CA SER A 220 22.85 -14.93 -21.75
C SER A 220 22.31 -14.59 -20.36
N SER A 221 22.88 -15.15 -19.29
CA SER A 221 22.54 -14.84 -17.91
C SER A 221 22.84 -13.39 -17.55
N THR A 222 24.01 -12.88 -17.95
CA THR A 222 24.39 -11.47 -17.74
C THR A 222 23.44 -10.52 -18.47
N LEU A 223 23.09 -10.85 -19.73
CA LEU A 223 22.16 -10.05 -20.52
C LEU A 223 20.76 -10.03 -19.89
N ALA A 224 20.26 -11.20 -19.45
CA ALA A 224 18.97 -11.29 -18.76
C ALA A 224 18.94 -10.45 -17.46
N THR A 225 20.04 -10.46 -16.71
CA THR A 225 20.17 -9.64 -15.49
C THR A 225 20.13 -8.14 -15.80
N LEU A 226 20.81 -7.70 -16.85
CA LEU A 226 20.78 -6.29 -17.29
C LEU A 226 19.38 -5.86 -17.75
N GLN A 227 18.68 -6.73 -18.48
CA GLN A 227 17.29 -6.48 -18.90
C GLN A 227 16.35 -6.37 -17.71
N ALA A 228 16.43 -7.32 -16.76
CA ALA A 228 15.59 -7.30 -15.56
C ALA A 228 15.83 -6.06 -14.67
N ARG A 229 17.10 -5.60 -14.57
CA ARG A 229 17.42 -4.36 -13.86
C ARG A 229 16.79 -3.13 -14.54
N ALA A 230 16.91 -3.02 -15.86
CA ALA A 230 16.34 -1.90 -16.59
C ALA A 230 14.81 -1.87 -16.52
N GLU A 231 14.16 -3.03 -16.53
CA GLU A 231 12.70 -3.14 -16.35
C GLU A 231 12.28 -2.70 -14.92
N LYS A 232 13.02 -3.18 -13.92
CA LYS A 232 12.80 -2.78 -12.52
C LYS A 232 12.90 -1.27 -12.31
N ASP A 233 13.96 -0.65 -12.87
CA ASP A 233 14.18 0.79 -12.73
C ASP A 233 13.06 1.60 -13.42
N ALA A 234 12.57 1.14 -14.57
CA ALA A 234 11.43 1.74 -15.25
C ALA A 234 10.13 1.64 -14.41
N LEU A 235 9.85 0.45 -13.84
CA LEU A 235 8.68 0.23 -12.99
C LEU A 235 8.73 1.07 -11.70
N ILE A 236 9.91 1.25 -11.11
CA ILE A 236 10.08 2.13 -9.94
C ILE A 236 9.71 3.56 -10.31
N GLY A 237 10.18 4.07 -11.45
CA GLY A 237 9.83 5.42 -11.92
C GLY A 237 8.32 5.61 -12.16
N GLU A 238 7.65 4.62 -12.77
CA GLU A 238 6.19 4.65 -12.95
C GLU A 238 5.44 4.63 -11.62
N LEU A 239 5.89 3.82 -10.67
CA LEU A 239 5.30 3.74 -9.33
C LEU A 239 5.44 5.06 -8.55
N GLU A 240 6.62 5.69 -8.60
CA GLU A 240 6.86 6.97 -7.96
C GLU A 240 5.97 8.08 -8.55
N GLN A 241 5.81 8.10 -9.88
CA GLN A 241 4.92 9.04 -10.54
C GLN A 241 3.45 8.80 -10.18
N ALA A 242 2.98 7.55 -10.20
CA ALA A 242 1.62 7.20 -9.80
C ALA A 242 1.32 7.57 -8.34
N LYS A 243 2.29 7.33 -7.45
CA LYS A 243 2.20 7.71 -6.03
C LYS A 243 2.10 9.23 -5.87
N ALA A 244 2.93 10.01 -6.56
CA ALA A 244 2.90 11.47 -6.48
C ALA A 244 1.53 12.04 -6.94
N ILE A 245 0.95 11.49 -8.03
CA ILE A 245 -0.39 11.88 -8.50
C ILE A 245 -1.47 11.52 -7.48
N SER A 246 -1.41 10.32 -6.88
CA SER A 246 -2.36 9.88 -5.87
C SER A 246 -2.29 10.75 -4.60
N ASP A 247 -1.08 11.06 -4.11
CA ASP A 247 -0.88 11.91 -2.93
C ASP A 247 -1.40 13.34 -3.16
N GLU A 248 -1.20 13.88 -4.36
CA GLU A 248 -1.72 15.20 -4.71
C GLU A 248 -3.26 15.20 -4.79
N ALA A 249 -3.88 14.18 -5.39
CA ALA A 249 -5.33 14.04 -5.45
C ALA A 249 -5.93 13.93 -4.04
N ARG A 250 -5.29 13.16 -3.14
CA ARG A 250 -5.70 13.05 -1.75
C ARG A 250 -5.64 14.39 -1.01
N ARG A 251 -4.53 15.13 -1.14
CA ARG A 251 -4.39 16.46 -0.51
C ARG A 251 -5.47 17.44 -0.98
N ARG A 252 -5.80 17.43 -2.27
CA ARG A 252 -6.88 18.27 -2.83
C ARG A 252 -8.23 17.88 -2.25
N ALA A 253 -8.54 16.60 -2.15
CA ALA A 253 -9.78 16.12 -1.56
C ALA A 253 -9.89 16.49 -0.07
N GLU A 254 -8.82 16.31 0.71
CA GLU A 254 -8.75 16.73 2.13
C GLU A 254 -8.94 18.24 2.28
N ALA A 255 -8.26 19.06 1.45
CA ALA A 255 -8.41 20.51 1.49
C ALA A 255 -9.84 20.95 1.13
N ALA A 256 -10.46 20.35 0.11
CA ALA A 256 -11.85 20.62 -0.26
C ALA A 256 -12.84 20.25 0.86
N ASN A 257 -12.63 19.11 1.54
CA ASN A 257 -13.46 18.71 2.67
C ASN A 257 -13.34 19.65 3.88
N ILE A 258 -12.12 20.10 4.18
CA ILE A 258 -11.88 21.11 5.23
C ILE A 258 -12.56 22.45 4.88
N ALA A 259 -12.46 22.89 3.62
CA ALA A 259 -13.10 24.12 3.15
C ALA A 259 -14.63 24.02 3.24
N LYS A 260 -15.23 22.88 2.81
CA LYS A 260 -16.66 22.58 2.92
C LYS A 260 -17.13 22.70 4.38
N SER A 261 -16.41 22.07 5.31
CA SER A 261 -16.79 22.06 6.72
C SER A 261 -16.69 23.44 7.37
N ARG A 262 -15.65 24.25 7.03
CA ARG A 262 -15.51 25.63 7.51
C ARG A 262 -16.64 26.51 6.96
N PHE A 263 -16.95 26.41 5.69
CA PHE A 263 -18.06 27.15 5.07
C PHE A 263 -19.39 26.86 5.74
N LEU A 264 -19.72 25.58 5.95
CA LEU A 264 -20.96 25.19 6.62
C LEU A 264 -21.03 25.69 8.07
N ALA A 265 -19.92 25.64 8.82
CA ALA A 265 -19.86 26.16 10.17
C ALA A 265 -20.11 27.68 10.23
N GLN A 266 -19.51 28.45 9.31
CA GLN A 266 -19.70 29.89 9.23
C GLN A 266 -21.15 30.23 8.82
N MET A 267 -21.67 29.58 7.77
CA MET A 267 -23.03 29.78 7.31
C MET A 267 -24.09 29.54 8.39
N SER A 268 -23.87 28.54 9.24
CA SER A 268 -24.78 28.29 10.35
C SER A 268 -24.84 29.43 11.35
N HIS A 269 -23.68 29.99 11.72
CA HIS A 269 -23.66 31.16 12.61
C HIS A 269 -24.38 32.35 11.98
N GLU A 270 -24.13 32.60 10.68
CA GLU A 270 -24.78 33.71 9.95
C GLU A 270 -26.28 33.52 9.75
N LEU A 271 -26.77 32.26 9.69
CA LEU A 271 -28.18 31.94 9.58
C LEU A 271 -28.90 31.90 10.95
N ARG A 272 -28.19 31.47 11.99
CA ARG A 272 -28.78 31.37 13.36
C ARG A 272 -29.17 32.73 13.92
N THR A 273 -28.39 33.78 13.69
CA THR A 273 -28.61 35.11 14.25
C THR A 273 -29.92 35.73 13.77
N PRO A 274 -30.19 35.89 12.45
CA PRO A 274 -31.48 36.42 11.97
C PRO A 274 -32.65 35.50 12.32
N LEU A 275 -32.45 34.17 12.31
CA LEU A 275 -33.50 33.21 12.63
C LEU A 275 -33.93 33.29 14.11
N ASN A 276 -32.98 33.46 15.03
CA ASN A 276 -33.31 33.68 16.45
C ASN A 276 -34.10 34.98 16.66
N ALA A 277 -33.81 36.04 15.89
CA ALA A 277 -34.62 37.25 15.94
C ALA A 277 -36.07 37.01 15.44
N ILE A 278 -36.22 36.29 14.31
CA ILE A 278 -37.56 35.90 13.78
C ILE A 278 -38.32 35.06 14.82
N LEU A 279 -37.64 34.08 15.43
CA LEU A 279 -38.22 33.24 16.47
C LEU A 279 -38.68 34.05 17.68
N GLY A 280 -37.81 34.96 18.18
CA GLY A 280 -38.14 35.79 19.33
C GLY A 280 -39.36 36.70 19.07
N PHE A 281 -39.41 37.36 17.90
CA PHE A 281 -40.54 38.20 17.57
C PHE A 281 -41.82 37.37 17.33
N SER A 282 -41.75 36.25 16.67
CA SER A 282 -42.90 35.38 16.45
C SER A 282 -43.43 34.77 17.77
N GLU A 283 -42.55 34.46 18.73
CA GLU A 283 -42.91 33.98 20.04
C GLU A 283 -43.66 35.04 20.86
N VAL A 284 -43.16 36.29 20.87
CA VAL A 284 -43.83 37.43 21.51
C VAL A 284 -45.22 37.68 20.89
N MET A 285 -45.34 37.61 19.57
CA MET A 285 -46.62 37.76 18.86
C MET A 285 -47.57 36.61 19.17
N LYS A 286 -47.14 35.36 19.13
CA LYS A 286 -47.89 34.16 19.44
C LYS A 286 -48.42 34.17 20.89
N ALA A 287 -47.58 34.61 21.84
CA ALA A 287 -47.92 34.72 23.27
C ALA A 287 -48.77 35.95 23.58
N GLU A 288 -49.04 36.85 22.63
CA GLU A 288 -49.81 38.05 22.78
C GLU A 288 -49.29 38.96 23.92
N VAL A 289 -47.95 39.02 24.13
CA VAL A 289 -47.29 39.71 25.27
C VAL A 289 -47.67 41.21 25.35
N PHE A 290 -47.88 41.86 24.19
CA PHE A 290 -48.25 43.29 24.12
C PHE A 290 -49.75 43.52 23.93
N GLY A 291 -50.57 42.51 24.10
CA GLY A 291 -52.03 42.58 23.97
C GLY A 291 -52.58 41.62 22.93
N ALA A 292 -53.84 41.26 23.04
CA ALA A 292 -54.50 40.33 22.16
C ALA A 292 -54.59 40.84 20.72
N HIS A 293 -54.43 39.96 19.74
CA HIS A 293 -54.63 40.27 18.33
C HIS A 293 -56.07 40.60 18.03
N THR A 294 -56.32 41.73 17.37
CA THR A 294 -57.66 42.13 16.92
C THR A 294 -58.23 41.19 15.87
N VAL A 295 -57.38 40.53 15.10
CA VAL A 295 -57.70 39.52 14.09
C VAL A 295 -57.11 38.18 14.52
N PRO A 296 -57.91 37.14 14.83
CA PRO A 296 -57.44 35.83 15.30
C PRO A 296 -56.44 35.15 14.37
N ALA A 297 -56.54 35.36 13.07
CA ALA A 297 -55.64 34.81 12.07
C ALA A 297 -54.16 35.27 12.28
N TYR A 298 -53.90 36.42 12.89
CA TYR A 298 -52.51 36.87 13.16
C TYR A 298 -51.83 36.01 14.20
N LYS A 299 -52.55 35.44 15.14
CA LYS A 299 -52.03 34.49 16.11
C LYS A 299 -51.62 33.17 15.44
N GLU A 300 -52.44 32.69 14.49
CA GLU A 300 -52.09 31.51 13.69
C GLU A 300 -50.86 31.78 12.83
N TYR A 301 -50.77 32.92 12.13
CA TYR A 301 -49.62 33.29 11.34
C TYR A 301 -48.33 33.40 12.19
N ALA A 302 -48.41 33.98 13.38
CA ALA A 302 -47.31 34.04 14.31
C ALA A 302 -46.85 32.63 14.77
N SER A 303 -47.81 31.75 15.02
CA SER A 303 -47.54 30.33 15.35
C SER A 303 -46.88 29.58 14.19
N ASP A 304 -47.33 29.81 12.95
CA ASP A 304 -46.79 29.17 11.76
C ASP A 304 -45.36 29.67 11.46
N ILE A 305 -45.12 30.99 11.61
CA ILE A 305 -43.76 31.57 11.49
C ILE A 305 -42.83 30.98 12.54
N HIS A 306 -43.29 30.91 13.78
CA HIS A 306 -42.48 30.36 14.89
C HIS A 306 -42.14 28.88 14.64
N SER A 307 -43.13 28.04 14.31
CA SER A 307 -42.90 26.62 14.07
C SER A 307 -42.00 26.36 12.85
N SER A 308 -42.16 27.12 11.78
CA SER A 308 -41.29 27.07 10.61
C SER A 308 -39.84 27.47 10.92
N GLY A 309 -39.69 28.52 11.76
CA GLY A 309 -38.36 28.97 12.21
C GLY A 309 -37.67 27.94 13.09
N VAL A 310 -38.39 27.32 14.05
CA VAL A 310 -37.83 26.21 14.87
C VAL A 310 -37.40 25.04 14.00
N HIS A 311 -38.24 24.69 13.02
CA HIS A 311 -37.91 23.63 12.08
C HIS A 311 -36.63 23.94 11.28
N LEU A 312 -36.52 25.15 10.73
CA LEU A 312 -35.33 25.57 9.96
C LEU A 312 -34.06 25.57 10.84
N LEU A 313 -34.14 26.01 12.09
CA LEU A 313 -33.02 25.98 13.03
C LEU A 313 -32.56 24.53 13.32
N GLY A 314 -33.54 23.61 13.45
CA GLY A 314 -33.26 22.17 13.57
C GLY A 314 -32.49 21.63 12.38
N LEU A 315 -32.92 21.92 11.15
CA LEU A 315 -32.25 21.49 9.92
C LEU A 315 -30.80 22.03 9.80
N ILE A 316 -30.61 23.28 10.14
CA ILE A 316 -29.28 23.90 10.14
C ILE A 316 -28.33 23.17 11.12
N ASN A 317 -28.82 22.84 12.32
CA ASN A 317 -28.04 22.12 13.30
C ASN A 317 -27.72 20.68 12.83
N GLU A 318 -28.69 19.97 12.24
CA GLU A 318 -28.48 18.63 11.67
C GLU A 318 -27.41 18.62 10.54
N ILE A 319 -27.44 19.62 9.65
CA ILE A 319 -26.43 19.75 8.58
C ILE A 319 -25.04 19.98 9.18
N LEU A 320 -24.95 20.78 10.23
CA LEU A 320 -23.67 21.04 10.90
C LEU A 320 -23.11 19.81 11.61
N ASP A 321 -23.97 19.09 12.33
CA ASP A 321 -23.55 17.88 13.04
C ASP A 321 -23.05 16.84 12.03
N LEU A 322 -23.78 16.63 10.94
CA LEU A 322 -23.34 15.76 9.85
C LEU A 322 -21.99 16.20 9.26
N SER A 323 -21.84 17.51 8.99
CA SER A 323 -20.57 18.03 8.45
C SER A 323 -19.38 17.85 9.41
N ARG A 324 -19.59 17.98 10.72
CA ARG A 324 -18.57 17.74 11.74
C ARG A 324 -18.19 16.27 11.82
N ILE A 325 -19.17 15.38 11.72
CA ILE A 325 -18.96 13.93 11.71
C ILE A 325 -18.19 13.50 10.46
N GLU A 326 -18.63 13.93 9.25
CA GLU A 326 -17.95 13.62 7.99
C GLU A 326 -16.49 14.14 7.96
N ALA A 327 -16.20 15.25 8.63
CA ALA A 327 -14.86 15.82 8.75
C ALA A 327 -14.01 15.16 9.87
N GLY A 328 -14.54 14.19 10.62
CA GLY A 328 -13.85 13.57 11.76
C GLY A 328 -13.59 14.53 12.92
N ARG A 329 -14.42 15.57 13.08
CA ARG A 329 -14.27 16.63 14.09
C ARG A 329 -15.35 16.58 15.18
N TYR A 330 -16.20 15.56 15.16
CA TYR A 330 -17.18 15.33 16.20
C TYR A 330 -16.51 14.53 17.32
N GLU A 331 -16.38 15.16 18.49
CA GLU A 331 -15.83 14.55 19.69
C GLU A 331 -17.00 14.10 20.58
N LEU A 332 -17.03 12.81 20.96
CA LEU A 332 -18.01 12.28 21.89
C LEU A 332 -17.66 12.75 23.31
N ASN A 333 -18.66 13.29 24.03
CA ASN A 333 -18.56 13.56 25.45
C ASN A 333 -19.04 12.34 26.24
N GLU A 334 -18.18 11.34 26.36
CA GLU A 334 -18.51 10.03 26.91
C GLU A 334 -18.64 10.05 28.42
N GLU A 335 -19.75 9.52 28.92
CA GLU A 335 -20.08 9.37 30.34
C GLU A 335 -20.84 8.05 30.60
N SER A 336 -21.11 7.76 31.88
CA SER A 336 -21.88 6.56 32.28
C SER A 336 -23.37 6.84 32.10
N VAL A 337 -23.98 6.28 31.03
CA VAL A 337 -25.34 6.56 30.58
C VAL A 337 -26.24 5.35 30.77
N SER A 338 -27.39 5.54 31.42
CA SER A 338 -28.45 4.53 31.42
C SER A 338 -29.22 4.58 30.10
N LEU A 339 -29.07 3.55 29.28
CA LEU A 339 -29.72 3.45 27.99
C LEU A 339 -31.25 3.49 28.12
N VAL A 340 -31.78 2.78 29.13
CA VAL A 340 -33.23 2.75 29.45
C VAL A 340 -33.76 4.14 29.78
N ALA A 341 -33.09 4.88 30.69
CA ALA A 341 -33.51 6.20 31.10
C ALA A 341 -33.57 7.19 29.91
N VAL A 342 -32.55 7.19 29.05
CA VAL A 342 -32.51 8.09 27.87
C VAL A 342 -33.63 7.75 26.88
N VAL A 343 -33.91 6.48 26.67
CA VAL A 343 -34.95 6.04 25.73
C VAL A 343 -36.35 6.32 26.27
N GLU A 344 -36.60 6.13 27.58
CA GLU A 344 -37.83 6.53 28.26
C GLU A 344 -38.10 8.02 28.15
N ASP A 345 -37.07 8.87 28.37
CA ASP A 345 -37.16 10.31 28.17
C ASP A 345 -37.55 10.67 26.74
N CYS A 346 -36.93 10.03 25.74
CA CYS A 346 -37.26 10.24 24.33
C CYS A 346 -38.70 9.82 24.01
N HIS A 347 -39.15 8.69 24.56
CA HIS A 347 -40.55 8.26 24.42
C HIS A 347 -41.51 9.29 25.05
N HIS A 348 -41.22 9.75 26.27
CA HIS A 348 -42.05 10.77 26.94
C HIS A 348 -42.18 12.06 26.13
N LEU A 349 -41.10 12.55 25.53
CA LEU A 349 -41.11 13.73 24.66
C LEU A 349 -41.99 13.56 23.42
N LEU A 350 -42.07 12.38 22.86
CA LEU A 350 -42.82 12.10 21.64
C LEU A 350 -44.24 11.51 21.88
N LYS A 351 -44.62 11.22 23.13
CA LYS A 351 -45.86 10.60 23.53
C LYS A 351 -47.10 11.36 23.02
N LEU A 352 -47.14 12.67 23.19
CA LEU A 352 -48.26 13.50 22.71
C LEU A 352 -48.43 13.42 21.20
N ARG A 353 -47.30 13.38 20.45
CA ARG A 353 -47.31 13.26 19.00
C ARG A 353 -47.81 11.88 18.53
N ALA A 354 -47.42 10.81 19.21
CA ALA A 354 -47.93 9.47 18.96
C ALA A 354 -49.42 9.35 19.27
N THR A 355 -49.84 9.88 20.42
CA THR A 355 -51.25 9.85 20.86
C THR A 355 -52.15 10.66 19.91
N SER A 356 -51.73 11.84 19.42
CA SER A 356 -52.51 12.65 18.45
C SER A 356 -52.74 11.92 17.12
N ARG A 357 -51.93 10.90 16.80
CA ARG A 357 -52.07 10.03 15.63
C ARG A 357 -52.66 8.66 15.95
N ASN A 358 -53.14 8.43 17.17
CA ASN A 358 -53.63 7.13 17.66
C ASN A 358 -52.61 5.99 17.47
N ILE A 359 -51.29 6.27 17.56
CA ILE A 359 -50.24 5.26 17.47
C ILE A 359 -49.97 4.70 18.86
N THR A 360 -49.94 3.36 18.97
CA THR A 360 -49.60 2.66 20.21
C THR A 360 -48.11 2.34 20.23
N ILE A 361 -47.42 2.74 21.30
CA ILE A 361 -45.98 2.41 21.50
C ILE A 361 -45.90 1.34 22.59
N HIS A 362 -45.30 0.19 22.25
CA HIS A 362 -45.02 -0.91 23.16
C HIS A 362 -43.59 -0.87 23.63
N GLU A 363 -43.37 -0.69 24.91
CA GLU A 363 -42.03 -0.73 25.53
C GLU A 363 -41.69 -2.15 25.97
N MET A 364 -40.50 -2.61 25.58
CA MET A 364 -39.97 -3.93 25.91
C MET A 364 -38.51 -3.78 26.34
N PHE A 365 -38.31 -3.37 27.58
CA PHE A 365 -36.98 -3.12 28.13
C PHE A 365 -36.55 -4.30 29.00
N GLU A 366 -35.35 -4.80 28.79
CA GLU A 366 -34.76 -5.85 29.60
C GLU A 366 -34.38 -5.28 30.97
N ALA A 367 -34.69 -6.03 32.03
CA ALA A 367 -34.40 -5.59 33.40
C ALA A 367 -32.91 -5.60 33.70
N GLU A 368 -32.44 -4.70 34.56
CA GLU A 368 -31.10 -4.66 35.13
C GLU A 368 -29.95 -4.49 34.08
N LEU A 369 -30.20 -3.71 33.01
CA LEU A 369 -29.13 -3.35 32.09
C LEU A 369 -28.14 -2.37 32.77
N PRO A 370 -26.83 -2.71 32.80
CA PRO A 370 -25.82 -1.80 33.33
C PRO A 370 -25.67 -0.55 32.44
N PRO A 371 -25.11 0.54 32.99
CA PRO A 371 -24.85 1.74 32.21
C PRO A 371 -23.89 1.47 31.04
N LEU A 372 -24.01 2.30 30.00
CA LEU A 372 -23.16 2.30 28.83
C LEU A 372 -22.20 3.48 28.88
N TRP A 373 -20.93 3.31 28.53
CA TRP A 373 -19.97 4.41 28.35
C TRP A 373 -20.21 5.06 26.99
N ALA A 374 -20.94 6.17 26.98
CA ALA A 374 -21.44 6.80 25.76
C ALA A 374 -21.69 8.30 25.94
N ASP A 375 -21.91 9.02 24.85
CA ASP A 375 -22.39 10.40 24.87
C ASP A 375 -23.92 10.40 24.96
N GLU A 376 -24.48 10.86 26.10
CA GLU A 376 -25.92 10.91 26.33
C GLU A 376 -26.67 11.71 25.24
N ARG A 377 -26.09 12.83 24.79
CA ARG A 377 -26.71 13.68 23.77
C ARG A 377 -26.77 12.96 22.43
N ALA A 378 -25.71 12.22 22.08
CA ALA A 378 -25.68 11.42 20.86
C ALA A 378 -26.67 10.25 20.92
N ILE A 379 -26.76 9.53 22.06
CA ILE A 379 -27.78 8.47 22.25
C ILE A 379 -29.20 9.04 22.14
N ARG A 380 -29.47 10.17 22.79
CA ARG A 380 -30.74 10.88 22.71
C ARG A 380 -31.09 11.27 21.26
N GLN A 381 -30.11 11.79 20.50
CA GLN A 381 -30.31 12.14 19.09
C GLN A 381 -30.60 10.91 18.22
N ILE A 382 -29.88 9.81 18.44
CA ILE A 382 -30.13 8.53 17.76
C ILE A 382 -31.59 8.10 18.03
N CYS A 383 -32.02 8.04 19.30
CA CYS A 383 -33.34 7.60 19.71
C CYS A 383 -34.45 8.51 19.13
N LEU A 384 -34.28 9.83 19.22
CA LEU A 384 -35.26 10.79 18.69
C LEU A 384 -35.38 10.67 17.16
N ASN A 385 -34.29 10.48 16.44
CA ASN A 385 -34.30 10.30 14.99
C ASN A 385 -35.04 9.01 14.59
N LEU A 386 -34.78 7.92 15.29
CA LEU A 386 -35.44 6.64 15.00
C LEU A 386 -36.94 6.67 15.35
N LEU A 387 -37.27 7.13 16.57
CA LEU A 387 -38.65 7.13 17.06
C LEU A 387 -39.51 8.17 16.33
N SER A 388 -38.97 9.36 16.02
CA SER A 388 -39.72 10.37 15.23
C SER A 388 -40.01 9.88 13.81
N ASN A 389 -39.08 9.15 13.17
CA ASN A 389 -39.31 8.53 11.88
C ASN A 389 -40.37 7.43 11.96
N ALA A 390 -40.30 6.57 12.97
CA ALA A 390 -41.31 5.54 13.18
C ALA A 390 -42.73 6.15 13.33
N ILE A 391 -42.89 7.19 14.18
CA ILE A 391 -44.18 7.90 14.35
C ILE A 391 -44.61 8.57 13.05
N LYS A 392 -43.69 9.15 12.29
CA LYS A 392 -43.97 9.85 11.04
C LYS A 392 -44.55 8.93 9.97
N PHE A 393 -43.93 7.75 9.78
CA PHE A 393 -44.26 6.84 8.69
C PHE A 393 -45.25 5.74 9.07
N THR A 394 -45.61 5.63 10.35
CA THR A 394 -46.72 4.75 10.80
C THR A 394 -48.08 5.39 10.50
N PRO A 395 -49.00 4.67 9.88
CA PRO A 395 -50.37 5.18 9.65
C PRO A 395 -51.09 5.37 10.98
N GLN A 396 -52.16 6.17 10.94
CA GLN A 396 -53.02 6.37 12.10
C GLN A 396 -53.58 5.04 12.62
N GLY A 397 -53.49 4.78 13.92
CA GLY A 397 -53.90 3.53 14.54
C GLY A 397 -52.87 2.38 14.43
N GLY A 398 -51.67 2.65 13.92
CA GLY A 398 -50.58 1.66 13.86
C GLY A 398 -49.83 1.47 15.17
N GLU A 399 -48.82 0.61 15.15
CA GLU A 399 -48.09 0.20 16.35
C GLU A 399 -46.58 0.38 16.16
N ILE A 400 -45.86 0.70 17.24
CA ILE A 400 -44.39 0.81 17.32
C ILE A 400 -43.92 0.00 18.51
N TRP A 401 -42.89 -0.84 18.31
CA TRP A 401 -42.20 -1.55 19.37
C TRP A 401 -40.84 -0.90 19.63
N LEU A 402 -40.60 -0.52 20.86
CA LEU A 402 -39.35 0.04 21.34
C LEU A 402 -38.68 -0.96 22.28
N LYS A 403 -37.57 -1.54 21.86
CA LYS A 403 -36.90 -2.60 22.61
C LYS A 403 -35.50 -2.18 23.00
N ILE A 404 -35.08 -2.56 24.21
CA ILE A 404 -33.74 -2.41 24.70
C ILE A 404 -33.34 -3.74 25.36
N GLY A 405 -32.15 -4.25 25.07
CA GLY A 405 -31.69 -5.51 25.63
C GLY A 405 -30.23 -5.81 25.31
N TRP A 406 -29.83 -7.04 25.62
CA TRP A 406 -28.49 -7.55 25.38
C TRP A 406 -28.32 -8.07 23.95
N THR A 407 -27.16 -7.78 23.36
CA THR A 407 -26.72 -8.49 22.15
C THR A 407 -26.13 -9.85 22.52
N ALA A 408 -26.09 -10.78 21.56
CA ALA A 408 -25.46 -12.10 21.77
C ALA A 408 -23.97 -12.02 22.13
N SER A 409 -23.31 -10.91 21.80
CA SER A 409 -21.89 -10.64 22.10
C SER A 409 -21.66 -9.99 23.48
N GLY A 410 -22.71 -9.72 24.26
CA GLY A 410 -22.61 -9.05 25.56
C GLY A 410 -22.60 -7.52 25.51
N GLY A 411 -22.88 -6.92 24.35
CA GLY A 411 -23.20 -5.50 24.21
C GLY A 411 -24.66 -5.20 24.46
N GLN A 412 -25.10 -3.96 24.21
CA GLN A 412 -26.49 -3.55 24.34
C GLN A 412 -27.07 -3.11 23.00
N TYR A 413 -28.39 -3.16 22.84
CA TYR A 413 -29.04 -2.69 21.63
C TYR A 413 -30.32 -1.87 21.92
N ILE A 414 -30.65 -0.98 20.98
CA ILE A 414 -31.96 -0.32 20.86
C ILE A 414 -32.56 -0.81 19.54
N SER A 415 -33.82 -1.26 19.57
CA SER A 415 -34.58 -1.57 18.36
C SER A 415 -35.86 -0.74 18.35
N VAL A 416 -36.14 -0.09 17.21
CA VAL A 416 -37.37 0.60 16.92
C VAL A 416 -38.00 -0.07 15.71
N LYS A 417 -39.17 -0.68 15.91
CA LYS A 417 -39.94 -1.36 14.86
C LYS A 417 -41.29 -0.71 14.70
N ASP A 418 -41.68 -0.40 13.49
CA ASP A 418 -42.96 0.19 13.14
C ASP A 418 -43.80 -0.68 12.20
N THR A 419 -45.11 -0.41 12.13
CA THR A 419 -46.05 -0.98 11.15
C THR A 419 -46.34 -0.03 9.99
N GLY A 420 -45.34 0.75 9.60
CA GLY A 420 -45.45 1.75 8.57
C GLY A 420 -45.48 1.21 7.14
N ALA A 421 -45.41 2.12 6.18
CA ALA A 421 -45.47 1.79 4.76
C ALA A 421 -44.32 0.90 4.29
N GLY A 422 -43.22 0.83 5.07
CA GLY A 422 -41.98 0.14 4.70
C GLY A 422 -41.21 0.84 3.60
N ILE A 423 -40.01 0.36 3.36
CA ILE A 423 -39.02 0.87 2.38
C ILE A 423 -38.69 -0.27 1.41
N PRO A 424 -38.76 -0.06 0.09
CA PRO A 424 -38.22 -1.03 -0.88
C PRO A 424 -36.74 -1.31 -0.65
N GLU A 425 -36.32 -2.55 -0.81
CA GLU A 425 -34.91 -2.96 -0.58
C GLU A 425 -33.91 -2.13 -1.40
N GLU A 426 -34.25 -1.80 -2.63
CA GLU A 426 -33.48 -0.96 -3.55
C GLU A 426 -33.36 0.51 -3.10
N GLU A 427 -34.29 1.00 -2.25
CA GLU A 427 -34.23 2.36 -1.71
C GLU A 427 -33.51 2.45 -0.36
N ILE A 428 -33.18 1.33 0.31
CA ILE A 428 -32.47 1.34 1.59
C ILE A 428 -31.12 2.09 1.50
N PRO A 429 -30.26 1.88 0.50
CA PRO A 429 -29.04 2.66 0.36
C PRO A 429 -29.28 4.17 0.17
N VAL A 430 -30.38 4.53 -0.51
CA VAL A 430 -30.76 5.92 -0.76
C VAL A 430 -31.18 6.61 0.53
N VAL A 431 -32.04 5.99 1.34
CA VAL A 431 -32.51 6.59 2.61
C VAL A 431 -31.43 6.65 3.70
N LEU A 432 -30.36 5.88 3.55
CA LEU A 432 -29.16 5.93 4.40
C LEU A 432 -28.12 6.94 3.91
N ALA A 433 -28.27 7.48 2.71
CA ALA A 433 -27.41 8.54 2.19
C ALA A 433 -27.89 9.92 2.69
N SER A 434 -26.95 10.85 2.86
CA SER A 434 -27.24 12.24 3.25
C SER A 434 -28.22 12.88 2.26
N PHE A 435 -29.30 13.48 2.77
CA PHE A 435 -30.42 14.06 1.99
C PHE A 435 -31.22 13.03 1.16
N GLY A 436 -31.02 11.75 1.40
CA GLY A 436 -31.73 10.68 0.72
C GLY A 436 -33.17 10.58 1.21
N GLN A 437 -34.11 10.52 0.28
CA GLN A 437 -35.54 10.37 0.56
C GLN A 437 -36.12 9.21 -0.26
N GLY A 438 -36.82 8.30 0.40
CA GLY A 438 -37.53 7.23 -0.28
C GLY A 438 -38.78 7.75 -0.99
N SER A 439 -39.24 7.03 -1.99
CA SER A 439 -40.42 7.37 -2.82
C SER A 439 -41.71 7.62 -2.01
N ASN A 440 -41.85 6.98 -0.85
CA ASN A 440 -42.98 7.16 0.06
C ASN A 440 -42.90 8.47 0.85
N SER A 441 -41.71 9.01 1.12
CA SER A 441 -41.55 10.29 1.85
C SER A 441 -41.90 11.49 0.99
N ILE A 442 -41.74 11.41 -0.32
CA ILE A 442 -42.09 12.47 -1.30
C ILE A 442 -43.59 12.67 -1.39
N LYS A 443 -44.37 11.62 -1.11
CA LYS A 443 -45.86 11.65 -1.18
C LYS A 443 -46.52 12.08 0.13
N SER A 444 -45.83 12.13 1.25
CA SER A 444 -46.37 12.55 2.53
C SER A 444 -46.27 14.06 2.72
N ALA A 445 -47.30 14.69 3.26
CA ALA A 445 -47.36 16.13 3.54
C ALA A 445 -46.28 16.59 4.58
N GLU A 446 -45.70 15.67 5.31
CA GLU A 446 -44.61 15.91 6.29
C GLU A 446 -43.24 15.63 5.67
N GLN A 447 -42.70 16.57 4.90
CA GLN A 447 -41.35 16.49 4.34
C GLN A 447 -40.32 16.64 5.47
N GLY A 448 -39.32 15.72 5.50
CA GLY A 448 -38.10 15.87 6.35
C GLY A 448 -36.87 16.03 5.45
N ALA A 449 -35.78 16.56 5.98
CA ALA A 449 -34.57 16.82 5.22
C ALA A 449 -33.79 15.55 4.73
N GLY A 450 -34.20 14.35 5.19
CA GLY A 450 -33.44 13.12 4.87
C GLY A 450 -32.09 13.01 5.59
N LEU A 451 -31.97 13.65 6.75
CA LEU A 451 -30.71 13.70 7.53
C LEU A 451 -30.76 12.80 8.76
N GLY A 452 -31.93 12.49 9.31
CA GLY A 452 -32.06 11.79 10.59
C GLY A 452 -31.42 10.39 10.61
N LEU A 453 -31.66 9.54 9.60
CA LEU A 453 -31.05 8.19 9.53
C LEU A 453 -29.54 8.23 9.28
N PRO A 454 -29.01 9.03 8.36
CA PRO A 454 -27.56 9.23 8.19
C PRO A 454 -26.86 9.70 9.48
N ILE A 455 -27.44 10.66 10.21
CA ILE A 455 -26.90 11.16 11.47
C ILE A 455 -26.92 10.05 12.53
N ALA A 456 -28.05 9.35 12.70
CA ALA A 456 -28.14 8.25 13.64
C ALA A 456 -27.10 7.17 13.36
N LYS A 457 -26.96 6.76 12.10
CA LYS A 457 -25.93 5.79 11.68
C LYS A 457 -24.52 6.28 12.01
N SER A 458 -24.20 7.52 11.65
CA SER A 458 -22.86 8.08 11.88
C SER A 458 -22.52 8.22 13.37
N LEU A 459 -23.49 8.58 14.22
CA LEU A 459 -23.33 8.63 15.67
C LEU A 459 -23.11 7.23 16.26
N VAL A 460 -23.77 6.21 15.75
CA VAL A 460 -23.55 4.80 16.11
C VAL A 460 -22.16 4.34 15.71
N ASP A 461 -21.74 4.67 14.48
CA ASP A 461 -20.40 4.34 13.96
C ASP A 461 -19.30 4.99 14.84
N LEU A 462 -19.48 6.22 15.31
CA LEU A 462 -18.56 6.90 16.25
C LEU A 462 -18.47 6.19 17.61
N HIS A 463 -19.55 5.54 18.06
CA HIS A 463 -19.52 4.70 19.26
C HIS A 463 -18.95 3.30 19.01
N GLY A 464 -18.47 2.99 17.78
CA GLY A 464 -18.00 1.66 17.41
C GLY A 464 -19.13 0.62 17.35
N GLY A 465 -20.37 1.09 17.26
CA GLY A 465 -21.58 0.27 17.22
C GLY A 465 -21.95 -0.21 15.82
N GLY A 466 -23.04 -0.97 15.75
CA GLY A 466 -23.61 -1.45 14.50
C GLY A 466 -24.99 -0.84 14.24
N PHE A 467 -25.28 -0.50 12.99
CA PHE A 467 -26.57 0.02 12.54
C PHE A 467 -27.18 -0.91 11.50
N THR A 468 -28.33 -1.51 11.80
CA THR A 468 -29.03 -2.44 10.90
C THR A 468 -30.45 -1.93 10.63
N LEU A 469 -30.80 -1.76 9.35
CA LEU A 469 -32.13 -1.39 8.90
C LEU A 469 -32.70 -2.53 8.08
N THR A 470 -33.83 -3.06 8.53
CA THR A 470 -34.61 -4.10 7.83
C THR A 470 -36.00 -3.55 7.56
N SER A 471 -36.46 -3.56 6.33
CA SER A 471 -37.74 -3.04 5.95
C SER A 471 -38.41 -3.89 4.89
N LYS A 472 -39.73 -3.98 4.95
CA LYS A 472 -40.53 -4.65 3.93
C LYS A 472 -41.76 -3.82 3.61
N LEU A 473 -41.97 -3.62 2.33
CA LEU A 473 -43.09 -2.79 1.84
C LEU A 473 -44.43 -3.24 2.41
N ARG A 474 -45.22 -2.33 2.94
CA ARG A 474 -46.53 -2.53 3.58
C ARG A 474 -46.52 -3.40 4.84
N ILE A 475 -45.37 -3.73 5.38
CA ILE A 475 -45.24 -4.47 6.64
C ILE A 475 -44.67 -3.57 7.73
N GLY A 476 -43.69 -2.74 7.41
CA GLY A 476 -43.04 -1.81 8.33
C GLY A 476 -41.53 -1.81 8.23
N THR A 477 -40.90 -1.09 9.12
CA THR A 477 -39.43 -0.95 9.21
C THR A 477 -38.98 -1.27 10.62
N GLU A 478 -37.86 -1.96 10.74
CA GLU A 478 -37.14 -2.21 12.00
C GLU A 478 -35.73 -1.69 11.86
N VAL A 479 -35.33 -0.82 12.77
CA VAL A 479 -33.96 -0.32 12.90
C VAL A 479 -33.40 -0.80 14.22
N ILE A 480 -32.23 -1.48 14.15
CA ILE A 480 -31.52 -1.99 15.30
C ILE A 480 -30.18 -1.28 15.37
N VAL A 481 -29.91 -0.68 16.50
CA VAL A 481 -28.65 -0.04 16.86
C VAL A 481 -27.99 -0.87 17.93
N THR A 482 -26.74 -1.28 17.75
CA THR A 482 -25.99 -2.07 18.72
C THR A 482 -24.78 -1.32 19.22
N PHE A 483 -24.47 -1.49 20.51
CA PHE A 483 -23.27 -0.97 21.14
C PHE A 483 -22.39 -2.14 21.59
N PRO A 484 -21.07 -2.07 21.37
CA PRO A 484 -20.17 -3.20 21.65
C PRO A 484 -20.00 -3.44 23.16
N PRO A 485 -19.61 -4.66 23.59
CA PRO A 485 -19.49 -5.02 25.00
C PRO A 485 -18.43 -4.21 25.75
N GLU A 486 -17.41 -3.68 25.05
CA GLU A 486 -16.36 -2.84 25.63
C GLU A 486 -16.90 -1.51 26.19
N ARG A 487 -18.09 -1.09 25.77
CA ARG A 487 -18.78 0.10 26.24
C ARG A 487 -19.70 -0.14 27.44
N VAL A 488 -19.96 -1.39 27.78
CA VAL A 488 -20.82 -1.72 28.91
C VAL A 488 -20.01 -1.53 30.20
N VAL A 489 -20.46 -0.61 31.05
CA VAL A 489 -19.83 -0.39 32.34
C VAL A 489 -20.17 -1.55 33.25
N ALA A 490 -19.19 -2.40 33.57
CA ALA A 490 -19.37 -3.49 34.51
C ALA A 490 -19.92 -2.94 35.84
N ALA A 491 -21.05 -3.44 36.29
CA ALA A 491 -21.55 -3.09 37.61
C ALA A 491 -20.47 -3.43 38.63
N THR A 492 -19.86 -2.43 39.25
CA THR A 492 -18.97 -2.64 40.39
C THR A 492 -19.85 -3.33 41.45
N PRO A 493 -19.55 -4.57 41.86
CA PRO A 493 -20.35 -5.20 42.88
C PRO A 493 -20.36 -4.29 44.10
N PRO A 494 -21.52 -4.07 44.76
CA PRO A 494 -21.58 -3.22 45.93
C PRO A 494 -20.53 -3.76 46.92
N LEU A 495 -19.68 -2.86 47.42
CA LEU A 495 -18.74 -3.19 48.49
C LEU A 495 -19.58 -3.77 49.62
N SER A 496 -19.66 -5.12 49.68
CA SER A 496 -20.25 -5.79 50.84
C SER A 496 -19.41 -5.34 52.02
N GLU A 497 -20.05 -4.60 52.95
CA GLU A 497 -19.48 -4.29 54.25
C GLU A 497 -18.98 -5.63 54.84
N ARG A 498 -17.69 -5.85 54.76
CA ARG A 498 -17.01 -6.87 55.55
C ARG A 498 -17.07 -6.39 57.00
N ALA A 499 -18.07 -6.88 57.71
CA ALA A 499 -18.06 -6.80 59.17
C ALA A 499 -16.70 -7.33 59.70
N PRO A 500 -16.06 -6.63 60.63
CA PRO A 500 -14.82 -7.11 61.21
C PRO A 500 -15.09 -8.31 62.07
N SER A 501 -14.70 -9.51 61.61
CA SER A 501 -14.60 -10.70 62.49
C SER A 501 -13.38 -10.54 63.38
N ILE A 502 -13.62 -10.05 64.60
CA ILE A 502 -12.70 -10.22 65.72
C ILE A 502 -12.68 -11.69 66.10
N SER A 503 -11.59 -12.37 65.92
CA SER A 503 -11.28 -13.64 66.56
C SER A 503 -9.87 -13.57 67.14
N SER A 504 -9.88 -13.44 68.43
CA SER A 504 -9.04 -13.83 69.57
C SER A 504 -7.79 -14.67 69.24
N ALA A 505 -6.68 -14.12 69.66
CA ALA A 505 -5.51 -14.61 70.41
C ALA A 505 -5.10 -16.09 70.29
N ALA A 506 -3.87 -16.30 69.90
CA ALA A 506 -2.88 -17.15 70.61
C ALA A 506 -1.46 -16.79 70.10
N GLU A 507 -0.62 -16.36 71.02
CA GLU A 507 0.83 -16.17 70.96
C GLU A 507 1.56 -17.49 71.26
N PRO A 508 2.93 -17.55 71.34
CA PRO A 508 3.85 -17.80 70.23
C PRO A 508 4.69 -19.08 70.50
N ASP A 509 5.41 -19.57 69.56
CA ASP A 509 6.60 -20.38 69.86
C ASP A 509 7.80 -20.03 69.00
N ILE A 510 8.92 -19.85 69.69
CA ILE A 510 10.23 -19.44 69.26
C ILE A 510 11.06 -20.64 68.92
N SER A 511 11.66 -20.74 67.75
CA SER A 511 13.00 -21.35 67.59
C SER A 511 13.61 -21.00 66.22
N SER A 512 14.73 -20.33 66.29
CA SER A 512 15.70 -20.07 65.20
C SER A 512 16.56 -21.30 64.91
N PRO A 513 17.63 -21.20 64.09
CA PRO A 513 17.80 -20.72 62.73
C PRO A 513 18.57 -21.77 61.87
N GLU A 514 18.54 -21.65 60.57
CA GLU A 514 19.69 -22.15 59.79
C GLU A 514 19.91 -21.42 58.46
N LYS A 515 21.18 -21.12 58.28
CA LYS A 515 21.83 -20.44 57.17
C LYS A 515 21.97 -21.32 55.94
N LYS A 516 21.99 -20.72 54.75
CA LYS A 516 22.99 -20.83 53.66
C LYS A 516 22.36 -20.44 52.33
N GLN A 517 22.94 -19.58 51.70
CA GLN A 517 24.03 -19.28 50.73
C GLN A 517 23.42 -18.88 49.41
N VAL A 518 23.59 -17.63 49.02
CA VAL A 518 24.53 -17.05 48.03
C VAL A 518 24.60 -17.82 46.69
N GLY A 519 24.10 -17.21 45.65
CA GLY A 519 24.34 -17.60 44.27
C GLY A 519 24.13 -16.41 43.34
N ARG A 520 25.25 -15.90 42.88
CA ARG A 520 25.50 -14.70 42.05
C ARG A 520 24.86 -14.77 40.65
N ARG A 521 24.55 -13.59 40.17
CA ARG A 521 24.34 -13.19 38.77
C ARG A 521 25.41 -13.71 37.79
N PRO A 522 25.13 -13.70 36.46
CA PRO A 522 25.63 -12.53 35.75
C PRO A 522 24.69 -11.93 34.70
N LEU A 523 24.91 -10.64 34.53
CA LEU A 523 24.60 -9.78 33.39
C LEU A 523 25.12 -10.35 32.08
N PHE A 524 24.37 -10.20 31.00
CA PHE A 524 24.98 -9.96 29.70
C PHE A 524 24.25 -8.82 28.98
N ARG A 525 25.01 -8.00 28.48
CA ARG A 525 25.05 -6.70 27.87
C ARG A 525 24.72 -6.79 26.38
N ALA A 526 24.12 -5.75 25.89
CA ALA A 526 23.85 -5.40 24.51
C ALA A 526 25.09 -5.40 23.60
N GLY A 527 24.82 -5.50 22.30
CA GLY A 527 25.81 -5.20 21.28
C GLY A 527 25.27 -5.36 19.88
N SER A 528 25.10 -4.20 19.26
CA SER A 528 25.09 -3.77 17.84
C SER A 528 23.94 -4.23 16.95
#